data_2e8d7ab10fb117215c7752b4338ab84e
#
_entry.id   2e8d7ab10fb117215c7752b4338ab84e
#
_cell.length_a   1.000
_cell.length_b   1.000
_cell.length_c   1.000
_cell.angle_alpha   90.00
_cell.angle_beta   90.00
_cell.angle_gamma   90.00
#
_symmetry.space_group_name_H-M   'P 1'
#
loop_
_entity.id
_entity.type
_entity.pdbx_description
1 polymer ?
#
loop_
_entity_poly.entity_id
_entity_poly.type
_entity_poly.pdbx_seq_one_letter_code
_entity_poly.pdbx_strand_id
1 'polypeptide(L)'
;MCDRLWRASILPLLCVAPLTAIGERPQVPRTVEELWADFDPRSEPLDAQVVREWQKDGIVFRYVTYRVGTFKSVKARMAAFYGFPRGGRKMPGLLHLHGGGQRAFLDEVRFYAQRGYACLSINWGGREMEESTPADPNTSWGAVDPTQQNVPGYFNLRPGPKYLDPGESPRNNNWYLLVIAARRGLTFLERQVEVDPGRLGVYGHSMGGNLTVYVAGTDRRVKAAAPSVGGSGFRSDPWPLLPQEKKQLPNGDLGLFRATLGFESYAPHIEVPLVWLGATNDFHGIMDDTYRTGALIPNRDLRYAFTPHMNHRFTPEFAVTRLLWFDQHLQGTFRFPATPESRLLLSRGDGVPALEVTPDGSMPVVDVHLYYSIDPSPPARFWRSADATKEKNAWTAKLPILSLDQPLFAFANVHYRLNSPQPVPFAPRSETFAISSLMHTATPADLRRAAVKATDAPRLTIDDFSHGFEDWYTLSADNPHHWQFWTRKIADPKWRGRAGYRLTVDVNAEKPNQLVIVLTENCFRSYRGKQRDWIAVAGLAGGGRWQTIRLSPHDFQAAGQSEPLSSWDNVDLLGFRAYYEEGNGLRGSKTWAGPQPKLRNLHWTAD
;
A
#
# COMPACT_ATOMS: atom_id res chain seq x y z
N MET A 1 69.53 -30.83 -77.98
CA MET A 1 70.03 -30.43 -76.73
C MET A 1 68.92 -29.49 -76.17
N CYS A 2 67.96 -30.09 -75.57
CA CYS A 2 66.72 -29.38 -75.18
C CYS A 2 66.60 -29.35 -73.66
N ASP A 3 66.61 -28.16 -73.11
CA ASP A 3 66.23 -27.91 -71.72
C ASP A 3 64.72 -27.79 -71.63
N ARG A 4 64.11 -28.55 -70.76
CA ARG A 4 62.70 -28.42 -70.39
C ARG A 4 62.63 -27.81 -69.01
N LEU A 5 62.12 -26.53 -68.98
CA LEU A 5 61.74 -25.78 -67.78
C LEU A 5 60.40 -26.34 -67.25
N TRP A 6 60.38 -26.77 -65.97
CA TRP A 6 59.18 -27.04 -65.22
C TRP A 6 58.70 -25.75 -64.54
N ARG A 7 57.48 -25.30 -64.87
CA ARG A 7 56.80 -24.26 -64.13
C ARG A 7 55.94 -24.89 -63.03
N ALA A 8 56.27 -24.68 -61.78
CA ALA A 8 55.42 -25.00 -60.64
C ALA A 8 54.34 -23.94 -60.44
N SER A 9 53.10 -24.33 -60.58
CA SER A 9 51.93 -23.46 -60.25
C SER A 9 51.66 -23.53 -58.76
N ILE A 10 51.82 -22.41 -58.04
CA ILE A 10 51.43 -22.25 -56.64
C ILE A 10 49.98 -21.80 -56.65
N LEU A 11 49.03 -22.64 -56.20
CA LEU A 11 47.66 -22.24 -55.85
C LEU A 11 47.68 -21.57 -54.45
N PRO A 12 47.07 -20.38 -54.30
CA PRO A 12 46.88 -19.81 -52.96
C PRO A 12 45.77 -20.58 -52.22
N LEU A 13 46.11 -21.16 -51.07
CA LEU A 13 45.13 -21.68 -50.09
C LEU A 13 44.39 -20.48 -49.50
N LEU A 14 43.14 -20.25 -49.91
CA LEU A 14 42.21 -19.36 -49.19
C LEU A 14 41.80 -20.02 -47.88
N CYS A 15 42.41 -19.59 -46.77
CA CYS A 15 41.87 -19.82 -45.43
C CYS A 15 40.53 -19.09 -45.27
N VAL A 16 39.42 -19.81 -45.42
CA VAL A 16 38.11 -19.32 -45.01
C VAL A 16 38.08 -19.45 -43.48
N ALA A 17 38.29 -18.35 -42.77
CA ALA A 17 38.01 -18.29 -41.35
C ALA A 17 36.51 -18.54 -41.14
N PRO A 18 36.11 -19.37 -40.16
CA PRO A 18 34.70 -19.54 -39.87
C PRO A 18 34.15 -18.19 -39.41
N LEU A 19 33.14 -17.67 -40.10
CA LEU A 19 32.27 -16.60 -39.56
C LEU A 19 31.69 -17.12 -38.25
N THR A 20 32.24 -16.66 -37.14
CA THR A 20 31.58 -16.76 -35.85
C THR A 20 30.21 -16.11 -36.02
N ALA A 21 29.16 -16.92 -35.95
CA ALA A 21 27.80 -16.45 -35.90
C ALA A 21 27.76 -15.39 -34.79
N ILE A 22 27.53 -14.14 -35.16
CA ILE A 22 27.18 -13.07 -34.22
C ILE A 22 25.84 -13.56 -33.68
N GLY A 23 25.85 -14.13 -32.47
CA GLY A 23 24.63 -14.53 -31.79
C GLY A 23 23.67 -13.32 -31.79
N GLU A 24 22.48 -13.54 -32.30
CA GLU A 24 21.43 -12.53 -32.26
C GLU A 24 21.36 -12.02 -30.82
N ARG A 25 21.45 -10.68 -30.64
CA ARG A 25 21.26 -10.09 -29.33
C ARG A 25 19.88 -10.52 -28.83
N PRO A 26 19.74 -11.01 -27.58
CA PRO A 26 18.44 -11.38 -27.06
C PRO A 26 17.46 -10.23 -27.29
N GLN A 27 16.32 -10.52 -27.90
CA GLN A 27 15.31 -9.53 -28.19
C GLN A 27 14.80 -8.96 -26.85
N VAL A 28 14.78 -7.62 -26.71
CA VAL A 28 14.28 -6.95 -25.52
C VAL A 28 12.78 -7.19 -25.41
N PRO A 29 12.26 -7.79 -24.33
CA PRO A 29 10.83 -8.02 -24.13
C PRO A 29 10.08 -6.70 -24.12
N ARG A 30 8.93 -6.64 -24.82
CA ARG A 30 8.10 -5.44 -24.97
C ARG A 30 6.71 -5.56 -24.37
N THR A 31 6.33 -6.77 -23.96
CA THR A 31 5.05 -7.06 -23.29
C THR A 31 5.28 -7.93 -22.05
N VAL A 32 4.24 -8.08 -21.22
CA VAL A 32 4.28 -8.98 -20.06
C VAL A 32 4.51 -10.43 -20.51
N GLU A 33 3.84 -10.85 -21.57
CA GLU A 33 3.98 -12.21 -22.11
C GLU A 33 5.41 -12.49 -22.58
N GLU A 34 6.00 -11.57 -23.35
CA GLU A 34 7.38 -11.70 -23.82
C GLU A 34 8.39 -11.70 -22.65
N LEU A 35 8.13 -10.88 -21.62
CA LEU A 35 9.00 -10.83 -20.44
C LEU A 35 9.06 -12.17 -19.71
N TRP A 36 7.92 -12.88 -19.63
CA TRP A 36 7.78 -14.12 -18.85
C TRP A 36 7.78 -15.39 -19.70
N ALA A 37 7.85 -15.32 -21.04
CA ALA A 37 7.75 -16.46 -21.94
C ALA A 37 8.75 -17.57 -21.62
N ASP A 38 9.99 -17.21 -21.33
CA ASP A 38 11.09 -18.16 -21.12
C ASP A 38 11.30 -18.54 -19.63
N PHE A 39 10.46 -18.03 -18.74
CA PHE A 39 10.64 -18.29 -17.31
C PHE A 39 9.68 -19.36 -16.77
N ASP A 40 10.19 -20.56 -16.56
CA ASP A 40 9.52 -21.59 -15.77
C ASP A 40 10.12 -21.66 -14.35
N PRO A 41 9.32 -21.35 -13.29
CA PRO A 41 9.79 -21.39 -11.90
C PRO A 41 10.16 -22.80 -11.41
N ARG A 42 9.86 -23.84 -12.18
CA ARG A 42 10.17 -25.24 -11.86
C ARG A 42 11.41 -25.79 -12.58
N SER A 43 11.92 -25.10 -13.60
CA SER A 43 12.99 -25.58 -14.49
C SER A 43 14.30 -25.87 -13.77
N GLU A 44 14.69 -25.02 -12.82
CA GLU A 44 15.89 -25.23 -12.03
C GLU A 44 15.59 -25.95 -10.69
N PRO A 45 16.49 -26.80 -10.19
CA PRO A 45 16.37 -27.36 -8.85
C PRO A 45 16.24 -26.26 -7.79
N LEU A 46 15.39 -26.46 -6.80
CA LEU A 46 15.28 -25.52 -5.68
C LEU A 46 16.50 -25.54 -4.75
N ASP A 47 17.22 -26.65 -4.70
CA ASP A 47 18.30 -26.87 -3.73
C ASP A 47 17.87 -26.39 -2.32
N ALA A 48 16.63 -26.72 -1.94
CA ALA A 48 16.03 -26.29 -0.69
C ALA A 48 16.72 -26.96 0.50
N GLN A 49 17.03 -26.17 1.51
CA GLN A 49 17.67 -26.64 2.74
C GLN A 49 16.85 -26.21 3.94
N VAL A 50 16.57 -27.14 4.84
CA VAL A 50 16.08 -26.83 6.18
C VAL A 50 17.31 -26.57 7.06
N VAL A 51 17.57 -25.30 7.35
CA VAL A 51 18.71 -24.88 8.18
C VAL A 51 18.44 -25.22 9.65
N ARG A 52 17.20 -24.98 10.08
CA ARG A 52 16.75 -25.23 11.45
C ARG A 52 15.25 -25.55 11.47
N GLU A 53 14.85 -26.48 12.32
CA GLU A 53 13.46 -26.80 12.62
C GLU A 53 13.20 -26.73 14.13
N TRP A 54 12.06 -26.16 14.52
CA TRP A 54 11.61 -26.16 15.91
C TRP A 54 10.08 -26.22 15.98
N GLN A 55 9.56 -26.52 17.17
CA GLN A 55 8.13 -26.60 17.42
C GLN A 55 7.76 -25.66 18.56
N LYS A 56 6.65 -24.95 18.41
CA LYS A 56 6.06 -24.09 19.44
C LYS A 56 4.56 -23.99 19.23
N ASP A 57 3.78 -24.07 20.29
CA ASP A 57 2.31 -23.89 20.30
C ASP A 57 1.57 -24.75 19.25
N GLY A 58 2.01 -25.99 19.06
CA GLY A 58 1.42 -26.93 18.08
C GLY A 58 1.79 -26.68 16.62
N ILE A 59 2.74 -25.77 16.36
CA ILE A 59 3.22 -25.41 15.03
C ILE A 59 4.64 -25.90 14.86
N VAL A 60 4.94 -26.43 13.66
CA VAL A 60 6.29 -26.70 13.19
C VAL A 60 6.77 -25.47 12.42
N PHE A 61 7.91 -24.94 12.81
CA PHE A 61 8.60 -23.85 12.13
C PHE A 61 9.90 -24.33 11.53
N ARG A 62 10.23 -23.83 10.33
CA ARG A 62 11.50 -24.08 9.65
C ARG A 62 12.13 -22.77 9.20
N TYR A 63 13.39 -22.59 9.53
CA TYR A 63 14.25 -21.65 8.82
C TYR A 63 14.76 -22.36 7.57
N VAL A 64 14.47 -21.83 6.39
CA VAL A 64 14.79 -22.50 5.15
C VAL A 64 15.55 -21.58 4.22
N THR A 65 16.38 -22.17 3.34
CA THR A 65 16.92 -21.48 2.17
C THR A 65 16.58 -22.27 0.91
N TYR A 66 16.38 -21.56 -0.21
CA TYR A 66 16.20 -22.20 -1.51
C TYR A 66 16.83 -21.35 -2.63
N ARG A 67 17.15 -22.00 -3.76
CA ARG A 67 17.71 -21.30 -4.92
C ARG A 67 16.64 -20.51 -5.66
N VAL A 68 16.90 -19.21 -5.87
CA VAL A 68 16.08 -18.31 -6.70
C VAL A 68 16.36 -18.56 -8.18
N GLY A 69 17.63 -18.65 -8.55
CA GLY A 69 18.11 -18.87 -9.90
C GLY A 69 19.63 -18.75 -9.96
N THR A 70 20.17 -18.88 -11.16
CA THR A 70 21.60 -18.68 -11.43
C THR A 70 21.77 -17.46 -12.33
N PHE A 71 22.34 -16.39 -11.78
CA PHE A 71 22.56 -15.13 -12.50
C PHE A 71 24.06 -14.92 -12.71
N LYS A 72 24.50 -14.69 -13.95
CA LYS A 72 25.91 -14.49 -14.29
C LYS A 72 26.82 -15.58 -13.67
N SER A 73 26.38 -16.82 -13.78
CA SER A 73 27.06 -18.04 -13.25
C SER A 73 27.10 -18.11 -11.70
N VAL A 74 26.45 -17.21 -10.97
CA VAL A 74 26.40 -17.25 -9.51
C VAL A 74 24.99 -17.59 -9.03
N LYS A 75 24.88 -18.56 -8.13
CA LYS A 75 23.60 -19.00 -7.55
C LYS A 75 23.08 -17.95 -6.58
N ALA A 76 21.86 -17.47 -6.80
CA ALA A 76 21.12 -16.65 -5.84
C ALA A 76 20.26 -17.55 -4.92
N ARG A 77 20.24 -17.26 -3.63
CA ARG A 77 19.50 -18.00 -2.61
C ARG A 77 18.61 -17.09 -1.79
N MET A 78 17.40 -17.55 -1.50
CA MET A 78 16.40 -16.90 -0.66
C MET A 78 16.39 -17.57 0.71
N ALA A 79 16.47 -16.78 1.79
CA ALA A 79 16.13 -17.20 3.14
C ALA A 79 14.64 -16.96 3.41
N ALA A 80 14.01 -17.81 4.22
CA ALA A 80 12.60 -17.69 4.55
C ALA A 80 12.26 -18.38 5.87
N PHE A 81 11.16 -17.94 6.50
CA PHE A 81 10.44 -18.73 7.50
C PHE A 81 9.32 -19.52 6.84
N TYR A 82 9.22 -20.80 7.17
CA TYR A 82 8.14 -21.67 6.77
C TYR A 82 7.51 -22.30 8.02
N GLY A 83 6.19 -22.33 8.12
CA GLY A 83 5.52 -22.94 9.25
C GLY A 83 4.15 -23.48 8.92
N PHE A 84 3.75 -24.52 9.69
CA PHE A 84 2.50 -25.24 9.49
C PHE A 84 2.06 -25.94 10.79
N PRO A 85 0.75 -26.26 10.97
CA PRO A 85 0.26 -27.04 12.09
C PRO A 85 0.91 -28.42 12.16
N ARG A 86 1.34 -28.84 13.34
CA ARG A 86 1.89 -30.18 13.56
C ARG A 86 0.91 -31.26 13.13
N GLY A 87 1.37 -32.20 12.31
CA GLY A 87 0.55 -33.29 11.78
C GLY A 87 -0.39 -32.89 10.63
N GLY A 88 -0.39 -31.62 10.25
CA GLY A 88 -1.18 -31.12 9.13
C GLY A 88 -0.75 -31.77 7.80
N ARG A 89 -1.72 -32.02 6.93
CA ARG A 89 -1.49 -32.58 5.58
C ARG A 89 -2.45 -31.96 4.59
N LYS A 90 -1.99 -31.75 3.35
CA LYS A 90 -2.81 -31.18 2.26
C LYS A 90 -3.50 -29.88 2.65
N MET A 91 -2.77 -29.01 3.35
CA MET A 91 -3.26 -27.71 3.77
C MET A 91 -3.13 -26.68 2.64
N PRO A 92 -3.94 -25.62 2.64
CA PRO A 92 -3.68 -24.47 1.79
C PRO A 92 -2.31 -23.87 2.09
N GLY A 93 -1.59 -23.44 1.03
CA GLY A 93 -0.29 -22.80 1.14
C GLY A 93 -0.40 -21.29 0.93
N LEU A 94 0.22 -20.48 1.79
CA LEU A 94 0.26 -19.03 1.65
C LEU A 94 1.70 -18.54 1.48
N LEU A 95 1.92 -17.73 0.45
CA LEU A 95 3.15 -16.98 0.25
C LEU A 95 2.99 -15.55 0.79
N HIS A 96 3.75 -15.22 1.81
CA HIS A 96 3.85 -13.87 2.36
C HIS A 96 5.03 -13.11 1.75
N LEU A 97 4.75 -11.88 1.30
CA LEU A 97 5.70 -10.95 0.69
C LEU A 97 5.77 -9.67 1.55
N HIS A 98 6.89 -9.46 2.23
CA HIS A 98 7.05 -8.31 3.12
C HIS A 98 7.16 -6.97 2.36
N GLY A 99 6.98 -5.84 3.05
CA GLY A 99 7.13 -4.51 2.50
C GLY A 99 8.59 -4.08 2.32
N GLY A 100 8.78 -2.95 1.64
CA GLY A 100 10.12 -2.36 1.45
C GLY A 100 10.80 -2.03 2.77
N GLY A 101 12.12 -2.28 2.83
CA GLY A 101 12.91 -2.05 4.04
C GLY A 101 12.58 -2.98 5.21
N GLN A 102 11.74 -3.98 5.03
CA GLN A 102 11.37 -5.00 6.02
C GLN A 102 12.12 -6.32 5.79
N ARG A 103 11.67 -7.38 6.42
CA ARG A 103 12.24 -8.73 6.41
C ARG A 103 11.11 -9.76 6.44
N ALA A 104 11.45 -11.04 6.31
CA ALA A 104 10.49 -12.12 6.57
C ALA A 104 10.01 -12.06 8.03
N PHE A 105 8.70 -12.28 8.23
CA PHE A 105 8.05 -12.21 9.54
C PHE A 105 7.63 -13.59 10.03
N LEU A 106 8.19 -14.01 11.17
CA LEU A 106 7.78 -15.25 11.82
C LEU A 106 6.36 -15.17 12.38
N ASP A 107 5.93 -14.00 12.83
CA ASP A 107 4.58 -13.79 13.37
C ASP A 107 3.48 -13.94 12.31
N GLU A 108 3.71 -13.51 11.07
CA GLU A 108 2.79 -13.80 9.95
C GLU A 108 2.67 -15.31 9.71
N VAL A 109 3.82 -16.02 9.72
CA VAL A 109 3.85 -17.48 9.59
C VAL A 109 3.09 -18.16 10.74
N ARG A 110 3.33 -17.74 11.97
CA ARG A 110 2.63 -18.25 13.16
C ARG A 110 1.13 -18.03 13.08
N PHE A 111 0.72 -16.82 12.75
CA PHE A 111 -0.68 -16.42 12.65
C PHE A 111 -1.47 -17.32 11.70
N TYR A 112 -0.96 -17.51 10.47
CA TYR A 112 -1.65 -18.35 9.49
C TYR A 112 -1.54 -19.85 9.80
N ALA A 113 -0.43 -20.30 10.36
CA ALA A 113 -0.30 -21.69 10.80
C ALA A 113 -1.31 -22.05 11.90
N GLN A 114 -1.57 -21.15 12.84
CA GLN A 114 -2.63 -21.34 13.87
C GLN A 114 -4.04 -21.49 13.27
N ARG A 115 -4.23 -21.08 12.02
CA ARG A 115 -5.50 -21.16 11.29
C ARG A 115 -5.56 -22.29 10.26
N GLY A 116 -4.60 -23.18 10.27
CA GLY A 116 -4.60 -24.35 9.41
C GLY A 116 -3.97 -24.15 8.03
N TYR A 117 -3.20 -23.10 7.85
CA TYR A 117 -2.43 -22.87 6.64
C TYR A 117 -0.97 -23.32 6.81
N ALA A 118 -0.34 -23.71 5.70
CA ALA A 118 1.12 -23.70 5.59
C ALA A 118 1.56 -22.34 5.03
N CYS A 119 2.39 -21.60 5.76
CA CYS A 119 2.78 -20.25 5.37
C CYS A 119 4.28 -20.13 5.17
N LEU A 120 4.69 -19.51 4.05
CA LEU A 120 6.08 -19.19 3.71
C LEU A 120 6.24 -17.67 3.67
N SER A 121 7.09 -17.10 4.53
CA SER A 121 7.48 -15.70 4.49
C SER A 121 8.90 -15.59 3.95
N ILE A 122 9.08 -15.07 2.73
CA ILE A 122 10.39 -14.96 2.07
C ILE A 122 11.10 -13.67 2.44
N ASN A 123 12.42 -13.73 2.62
CA ASN A 123 13.26 -12.59 2.99
C ASN A 123 13.90 -11.92 1.77
N TRP A 124 13.09 -11.44 0.84
CA TRP A 124 13.58 -10.88 -0.41
C TRP A 124 14.47 -9.63 -0.23
N GLY A 125 14.24 -8.85 0.83
CA GLY A 125 15.02 -7.65 1.14
C GLY A 125 16.40 -7.93 1.75
N GLY A 126 16.65 -9.14 2.22
CA GLY A 126 17.95 -9.56 2.76
C GLY A 126 18.32 -8.92 4.11
N ARG A 127 17.40 -8.22 4.78
CA ARG A 127 17.65 -7.75 6.16
C ARG A 127 17.72 -8.93 7.11
N GLU A 128 18.48 -8.79 8.18
CA GLU A 128 18.54 -9.81 9.23
C GLU A 128 17.14 -10.10 9.77
N MET A 129 16.77 -11.37 9.78
CA MET A 129 15.46 -11.82 10.25
C MET A 129 15.45 -11.93 11.78
N GLU A 130 14.31 -11.62 12.39
CA GLU A 130 14.11 -11.89 13.83
C GLU A 130 14.29 -13.38 14.09
N GLU A 131 14.75 -13.74 15.28
CA GLU A 131 15.02 -15.12 15.66
C GLU A 131 16.06 -15.85 14.76
N SER A 132 16.77 -15.15 13.85
CA SER A 132 17.96 -15.71 13.20
C SER A 132 19.15 -15.72 14.16
N THR A 133 20.04 -16.67 13.97
CA THR A 133 21.34 -16.69 14.64
C THR A 133 22.43 -16.19 13.69
N PRO A 134 23.57 -15.72 14.17
CA PRO A 134 24.67 -15.30 13.28
C PRO A 134 25.18 -16.37 12.33
N ALA A 135 24.89 -17.66 12.61
CA ALA A 135 25.26 -18.79 11.78
C ALA A 135 24.21 -19.11 10.70
N ASP A 136 22.99 -18.58 10.79
CA ASP A 136 21.93 -18.83 9.82
C ASP A 136 22.24 -18.09 8.50
N PRO A 137 22.24 -18.78 7.34
CA PRO A 137 22.51 -18.14 6.05
C PRO A 137 21.35 -17.21 5.66
N ASN A 138 21.62 -15.95 5.39
CA ASN A 138 20.63 -14.99 4.91
C ASN A 138 20.47 -15.05 3.37
N THR A 139 19.51 -14.30 2.83
CA THR A 139 19.32 -14.11 1.40
C THR A 139 20.58 -13.53 0.77
N SER A 140 21.02 -14.15 -0.34
CA SER A 140 22.12 -13.69 -1.16
C SER A 140 21.69 -13.70 -2.62
N TRP A 141 21.71 -12.55 -3.26
CA TRP A 141 21.36 -12.39 -4.66
C TRP A 141 22.50 -12.72 -5.63
N GLY A 142 23.64 -13.21 -5.12
CA GLY A 142 24.77 -13.60 -5.93
C GLY A 142 25.37 -12.44 -6.72
N ALA A 143 25.37 -12.55 -8.05
CA ALA A 143 25.92 -11.52 -8.94
C ALA A 143 24.98 -10.32 -9.15
N VAL A 144 23.74 -10.39 -8.71
CA VAL A 144 22.76 -9.30 -8.78
C VAL A 144 22.28 -8.93 -7.38
N ASP A 145 21.84 -7.70 -7.22
CA ASP A 145 21.30 -7.23 -5.94
C ASP A 145 20.02 -6.41 -6.20
N PRO A 146 18.87 -7.06 -6.15
CA PRO A 146 17.58 -6.42 -6.37
C PRO A 146 17.02 -5.76 -5.13
N THR A 147 17.80 -5.63 -4.04
CA THR A 147 17.30 -4.99 -2.82
C THR A 147 16.97 -3.52 -3.08
N GLN A 148 16.00 -3.00 -2.36
CA GLN A 148 15.54 -1.62 -2.45
C GLN A 148 16.67 -0.60 -2.28
N GLN A 149 17.69 -0.93 -1.52
CA GLN A 149 18.79 -0.02 -1.17
C GLN A 149 19.80 0.13 -2.31
N ASN A 150 19.89 -0.82 -3.21
CA ASN A 150 20.93 -0.92 -4.23
C ASN A 150 20.48 -0.54 -5.63
N VAL A 151 19.21 -0.23 -5.81
CA VAL A 151 18.65 0.16 -7.10
C VAL A 151 18.27 1.64 -7.08
N PRO A 152 18.96 2.50 -7.82
CA PRO A 152 18.55 3.88 -7.98
C PRO A 152 17.30 3.93 -8.89
N GLY A 153 16.12 4.06 -8.28
CA GLY A 153 14.84 4.19 -8.96
C GLY A 153 14.25 2.87 -9.48
N TYR A 154 12.97 2.68 -9.23
CA TYR A 154 12.24 1.48 -9.63
C TYR A 154 12.01 1.36 -11.14
N PHE A 155 12.17 2.43 -11.89
CA PHE A 155 11.97 2.49 -13.34
C PHE A 155 13.27 2.33 -14.13
N ASN A 156 14.38 2.02 -13.47
CA ASN A 156 15.67 1.91 -14.15
C ASN A 156 15.75 0.63 -15.00
N LEU A 157 15.93 0.79 -16.30
CA LEU A 157 16.10 -0.31 -17.27
C LEU A 157 17.54 -0.38 -17.80
N ARG A 158 18.44 0.48 -17.36
CA ARG A 158 19.82 0.57 -17.86
C ARG A 158 20.68 -0.59 -17.33
N PRO A 159 21.54 -1.15 -18.17
CA PRO A 159 22.45 -2.21 -17.76
C PRO A 159 23.54 -1.68 -16.83
N GLY A 160 24.07 -2.59 -16.02
CA GLY A 160 25.21 -2.38 -15.13
C GLY A 160 25.76 -3.71 -14.66
N PRO A 161 26.75 -3.73 -13.74
CA PRO A 161 27.32 -5.00 -13.24
C PRO A 161 26.31 -5.97 -12.65
N LYS A 162 25.24 -5.44 -12.08
CA LYS A 162 24.14 -6.19 -11.45
C LYS A 162 23.04 -6.61 -12.42
N TYR A 163 23.00 -6.06 -13.64
CA TYR A 163 21.95 -6.29 -14.60
C TYR A 163 22.14 -7.61 -15.34
N LEU A 164 21.03 -8.19 -15.79
CA LEU A 164 21.03 -9.49 -16.49
C LEU A 164 21.29 -9.32 -17.98
N ASP A 165 20.69 -8.30 -18.59
CA ASP A 165 20.82 -8.00 -20.02
C ASP A 165 21.87 -6.92 -20.29
N PRO A 166 22.55 -6.96 -21.43
CA PRO A 166 23.58 -5.98 -21.78
C PRO A 166 23.02 -4.64 -22.27
N GLY A 167 21.72 -4.56 -22.56
CA GLY A 167 21.03 -3.36 -23.04
C GLY A 167 19.96 -2.88 -22.06
N GLU A 168 19.28 -1.79 -22.38
CA GLU A 168 18.09 -1.38 -21.65
C GLU A 168 17.00 -2.42 -21.82
N SER A 169 16.59 -3.05 -20.70
CA SER A 169 15.69 -4.19 -20.72
C SER A 169 14.92 -4.28 -19.41
N PRO A 170 13.63 -4.67 -19.45
CA PRO A 170 12.85 -4.95 -18.24
C PRO A 170 13.47 -6.06 -17.38
N ARG A 171 14.26 -6.98 -17.95
CA ARG A 171 14.99 -8.00 -17.17
C ARG A 171 16.06 -7.40 -16.26
N ASN A 172 16.52 -6.18 -16.52
CA ASN A 172 17.46 -5.47 -15.66
C ASN A 172 16.78 -4.82 -14.45
N ASN A 173 15.45 -4.79 -14.44
CA ASN A 173 14.69 -4.16 -13.38
C ASN A 173 14.61 -5.05 -12.15
N ASN A 174 14.66 -4.41 -11.01
CA ASN A 174 14.53 -5.03 -9.70
C ASN A 174 13.25 -5.87 -9.54
N TRP A 175 12.12 -5.36 -10.03
CA TRP A 175 10.83 -6.06 -9.94
C TRP A 175 10.84 -7.41 -10.64
N TYR A 176 11.47 -7.52 -11.80
CA TYR A 176 11.60 -8.79 -12.51
C TYR A 176 12.27 -9.86 -11.64
N LEU A 177 13.40 -9.50 -11.00
CA LEU A 177 14.15 -10.43 -10.14
C LEU A 177 13.38 -10.82 -8.88
N LEU A 178 12.67 -9.84 -8.25
CA LEU A 178 11.86 -10.09 -7.07
C LEU A 178 10.67 -10.99 -7.38
N VAL A 179 10.03 -10.84 -8.54
CA VAL A 179 8.93 -11.71 -8.99
C VAL A 179 9.42 -13.13 -9.25
N ILE A 180 10.61 -13.31 -9.85
CA ILE A 180 11.26 -14.62 -9.96
C ILE A 180 11.34 -15.28 -8.57
N ALA A 181 11.87 -14.56 -7.59
CA ALA A 181 12.01 -15.08 -6.22
C ALA A 181 10.67 -15.49 -5.60
N ALA A 182 9.63 -14.68 -5.77
CA ALA A 182 8.28 -14.97 -5.27
C ALA A 182 7.67 -16.21 -5.95
N ARG A 183 7.77 -16.33 -7.29
CA ARG A 183 7.28 -17.50 -8.03
C ARG A 183 8.06 -18.77 -7.66
N ARG A 184 9.35 -18.67 -7.34
CA ARG A 184 10.16 -19.77 -6.79
C ARG A 184 9.72 -20.14 -5.36
N GLY A 185 9.23 -19.16 -4.55
CA GLY A 185 8.59 -19.41 -3.26
C GLY A 185 7.32 -20.25 -3.39
N LEU A 186 6.49 -20.01 -4.42
CA LEU A 186 5.36 -20.89 -4.74
C LEU A 186 5.81 -22.30 -5.13
N THR A 187 6.95 -22.43 -5.84
CA THR A 187 7.53 -23.73 -6.15
C THR A 187 8.02 -24.45 -4.89
N PHE A 188 8.55 -23.72 -3.91
CA PHE A 188 8.87 -24.29 -2.61
C PHE A 188 7.61 -24.84 -1.93
N LEU A 189 6.54 -24.05 -1.86
CA LEU A 189 5.27 -24.46 -1.22
C LEU A 189 4.66 -25.69 -1.91
N GLU A 190 4.55 -25.71 -3.22
CA GLU A 190 3.94 -26.83 -3.96
C GLU A 190 4.65 -28.18 -3.76
N ARG A 191 5.94 -28.14 -3.40
CA ARG A 191 6.77 -29.34 -3.15
C ARG A 191 6.73 -29.83 -1.70
N GLN A 192 6.09 -29.09 -0.79
CA GLN A 192 5.97 -29.54 0.60
C GLN A 192 4.85 -30.59 0.73
N VAL A 193 5.13 -31.66 1.46
CA VAL A 193 4.17 -32.76 1.65
C VAL A 193 2.94 -32.33 2.45
N GLU A 194 3.07 -31.28 3.26
CA GLU A 194 2.02 -30.67 4.07
C GLU A 194 1.05 -29.83 3.23
N VAL A 195 1.46 -29.38 2.04
CA VAL A 195 0.72 -28.41 1.21
C VAL A 195 -0.12 -29.12 0.16
N ASP A 196 -1.32 -28.59 -0.07
CA ASP A 196 -2.12 -28.88 -1.26
C ASP A 196 -1.74 -27.89 -2.38
N PRO A 197 -1.05 -28.33 -3.45
CA PRO A 197 -0.61 -27.46 -4.53
C PRO A 197 -1.77 -26.84 -5.34
N GLY A 198 -2.99 -27.37 -5.20
CA GLY A 198 -4.20 -26.81 -5.78
C GLY A 198 -4.81 -25.64 -4.99
N ARG A 199 -4.26 -25.31 -3.81
CA ARG A 199 -4.80 -24.29 -2.91
C ARG A 199 -3.72 -23.31 -2.42
N LEU A 200 -3.06 -22.62 -3.36
CA LEU A 200 -2.02 -21.64 -3.07
C LEU A 200 -2.57 -20.21 -3.11
N GLY A 201 -2.21 -19.40 -2.12
CA GLY A 201 -2.52 -17.98 -2.06
C GLY A 201 -1.27 -17.12 -1.93
N VAL A 202 -1.40 -15.84 -2.30
CA VAL A 202 -0.31 -14.86 -2.19
C VAL A 202 -0.83 -13.55 -1.60
N TYR A 203 -0.05 -12.96 -0.71
CA TYR A 203 -0.37 -11.66 -0.12
C TYR A 203 0.90 -10.90 0.30
N GLY A 204 0.74 -9.59 0.42
CA GLY A 204 1.81 -8.74 0.91
C GLY A 204 1.39 -7.30 1.11
N HIS A 205 2.21 -6.55 1.82
CA HIS A 205 1.97 -5.16 2.19
C HIS A 205 2.98 -4.24 1.50
N SER A 206 2.55 -3.07 0.99
CA SER A 206 3.42 -2.09 0.36
C SER A 206 4.13 -2.67 -0.88
N MET A 207 5.45 -2.72 -0.92
CA MET A 207 6.18 -3.43 -1.98
C MET A 207 5.79 -4.91 -2.07
N GLY A 208 5.41 -5.55 -0.97
CA GLY A 208 4.82 -6.90 -0.99
C GLY A 208 3.45 -6.92 -1.68
N GLY A 209 2.66 -5.87 -1.56
CA GLY A 209 1.42 -5.68 -2.34
C GLY A 209 1.69 -5.56 -3.83
N ASN A 210 2.74 -4.82 -4.22
CA ASN A 210 3.23 -4.77 -5.59
C ASN A 210 3.58 -6.17 -6.12
N LEU A 211 4.40 -6.91 -5.37
CA LEU A 211 4.78 -8.28 -5.73
C LEU A 211 3.59 -9.23 -5.82
N THR A 212 2.57 -9.03 -4.96
CA THR A 212 1.34 -9.81 -4.99
C THR A 212 0.61 -9.67 -6.33
N VAL A 213 0.49 -8.43 -6.86
CA VAL A 213 -0.13 -8.17 -8.17
C VAL A 213 0.66 -8.81 -9.31
N TYR A 214 1.99 -8.67 -9.31
CA TYR A 214 2.86 -9.32 -10.30
C TYR A 214 2.70 -10.84 -10.30
N VAL A 215 2.73 -11.45 -9.10
CA VAL A 215 2.63 -12.92 -8.97
C VAL A 215 1.25 -13.42 -9.38
N ALA A 216 0.17 -12.72 -8.98
CA ALA A 216 -1.19 -13.05 -9.37
C ALA A 216 -1.41 -12.99 -10.89
N GLY A 217 -0.76 -12.05 -11.58
CA GLY A 217 -0.84 -11.90 -13.03
C GLY A 217 0.12 -12.81 -13.84
N THR A 218 1.04 -13.55 -13.17
CA THR A 218 2.05 -14.36 -13.89
C THR A 218 2.13 -15.82 -13.46
N ASP A 219 1.46 -16.20 -12.37
CA ASP A 219 1.56 -17.57 -11.83
C ASP A 219 0.18 -18.21 -11.62
N ARG A 220 -0.21 -19.08 -12.54
CA ARG A 220 -1.51 -19.77 -12.54
C ARG A 220 -1.74 -20.72 -11.35
N ARG A 221 -0.69 -21.02 -10.55
CA ARG A 221 -0.82 -21.82 -9.32
C ARG A 221 -1.53 -21.05 -8.20
N VAL A 222 -1.49 -19.72 -8.23
CA VAL A 222 -2.25 -18.88 -7.31
C VAL A 222 -3.75 -19.10 -7.50
N LYS A 223 -4.48 -19.25 -6.41
CA LYS A 223 -5.95 -19.42 -6.38
C LYS A 223 -6.68 -18.29 -5.67
N ALA A 224 -5.96 -17.48 -4.89
CA ALA A 224 -6.46 -16.25 -4.28
C ALA A 224 -5.31 -15.28 -4.01
N ALA A 225 -5.56 -13.99 -4.18
CA ALA A 225 -4.58 -12.95 -3.95
C ALA A 225 -5.14 -11.83 -3.05
N ALA A 226 -4.26 -11.24 -2.21
CA ALA A 226 -4.63 -10.15 -1.33
C ALA A 226 -3.52 -9.08 -1.26
N PRO A 227 -3.34 -8.26 -2.31
CA PRO A 227 -2.45 -7.11 -2.26
C PRO A 227 -2.95 -6.06 -1.27
N SER A 228 -2.03 -5.42 -0.54
CA SER A 228 -2.39 -4.32 0.35
C SER A 228 -1.46 -3.12 0.20
N VAL A 229 -2.04 -1.93 0.16
CA VAL A 229 -1.37 -0.61 0.05
C VAL A 229 -0.25 -0.57 -0.99
N GLY A 230 -0.48 -1.24 -2.12
CA GLY A 230 0.45 -1.37 -3.23
C GLY A 230 -0.18 -2.09 -4.42
N GLY A 231 0.54 -2.14 -5.55
CA GLY A 231 0.11 -2.79 -6.78
C GLY A 231 -0.80 -1.95 -7.67
N SER A 232 -1.03 -0.68 -7.33
CA SER A 232 -1.74 0.26 -8.20
C SER A 232 -0.88 0.66 -9.39
N GLY A 233 -1.43 0.61 -10.60
CA GLY A 233 -0.81 1.05 -11.84
C GLY A 233 -0.84 2.56 -12.05
N PHE A 234 -0.60 3.00 -13.28
CA PHE A 234 -0.73 4.39 -13.75
C PHE A 234 0.13 5.42 -12.99
N ARG A 235 1.16 4.97 -12.29
CA ARG A 235 1.99 5.83 -11.42
C ARG A 235 2.69 6.99 -12.13
N SER A 236 2.79 6.96 -13.44
CA SER A 236 3.38 8.01 -14.27
C SER A 236 2.34 8.86 -15.01
N ASP A 237 1.07 8.64 -14.76
CA ASP A 237 -0.01 9.46 -15.32
C ASP A 237 -0.13 10.82 -14.59
N PRO A 238 -0.74 11.84 -15.25
CA PRO A 238 -0.58 13.26 -14.93
C PRO A 238 -1.27 13.76 -13.67
N TRP A 239 -1.70 12.91 -12.77
CA TRP A 239 -1.92 13.38 -11.41
C TRP A 239 -0.64 13.98 -10.86
N PRO A 240 -0.69 14.98 -10.02
CA PRO A 240 0.53 15.60 -9.52
C PRO A 240 1.40 14.52 -8.89
N LEU A 241 2.47 14.14 -9.61
CA LEU A 241 3.43 13.15 -9.16
C LEU A 241 3.99 13.59 -7.80
N LEU A 242 4.02 12.66 -6.85
CA LEU A 242 4.70 12.90 -5.60
C LEU A 242 6.19 13.22 -5.83
N PRO A 243 6.83 14.04 -4.98
CA PRO A 243 8.24 14.38 -5.16
C PRO A 243 9.17 13.18 -5.29
N GLN A 244 8.90 12.10 -4.53
CA GLN A 244 9.66 10.86 -4.62
C GLN A 244 9.45 10.13 -5.95
N GLU A 245 8.28 10.21 -6.57
CA GLU A 245 8.00 9.59 -7.86
C GLU A 245 8.71 10.33 -8.99
N LYS A 246 8.79 11.66 -8.93
CA LYS A 246 9.64 12.43 -9.86
C LYS A 246 11.10 12.02 -9.80
N LYS A 247 11.62 11.69 -8.62
CA LYS A 247 12.99 11.17 -8.45
C LYS A 247 13.17 9.74 -8.97
N GLN A 248 12.07 9.00 -9.10
CA GLN A 248 12.03 7.64 -9.62
C GLN A 248 11.69 7.57 -11.12
N LEU A 249 11.54 8.71 -11.80
CA LEU A 249 11.35 8.72 -13.25
C LEU A 249 12.45 7.91 -13.94
N PRO A 250 12.09 7.13 -14.97
CA PRO A 250 12.99 6.16 -15.57
C PRO A 250 14.23 6.82 -16.15
N ASN A 251 15.36 6.18 -15.95
CA ASN A 251 16.58 6.47 -16.70
C ASN A 251 16.57 5.79 -18.09
N GLY A 252 15.48 5.10 -18.45
CA GLY A 252 15.25 4.39 -19.68
C GLY A 252 13.89 4.73 -20.30
N ASP A 253 13.37 3.84 -21.13
CA ASP A 253 12.10 3.97 -21.82
C ASP A 253 10.91 3.75 -20.87
N LEU A 254 10.17 4.82 -20.55
CA LEU A 254 8.99 4.76 -19.71
C LEU A 254 7.86 3.93 -20.36
N GLY A 255 7.72 4.01 -21.69
CA GLY A 255 6.73 3.21 -22.42
C GLY A 255 7.02 1.73 -22.29
N LEU A 256 8.27 1.32 -22.46
CA LEU A 256 8.73 -0.05 -22.25
C LEU A 256 8.51 -0.51 -20.80
N PHE A 257 8.86 0.33 -19.81
CA PHE A 257 8.61 0.02 -18.41
C PHE A 257 7.12 -0.23 -18.17
N ARG A 258 6.24 0.66 -18.60
CA ARG A 258 4.79 0.51 -18.41
C ARG A 258 4.24 -0.73 -19.07
N ALA A 259 4.67 -1.04 -20.29
CA ALA A 259 4.21 -2.19 -21.05
C ALA A 259 4.65 -3.54 -20.44
N THR A 260 5.76 -3.56 -19.69
CA THR A 260 6.36 -4.82 -19.19
C THR A 260 6.35 -4.96 -17.67
N LEU A 261 6.35 -3.84 -16.93
CA LEU A 261 6.44 -3.79 -15.47
C LEU A 261 5.41 -2.86 -14.83
N GLY A 262 4.59 -2.14 -15.60
CA GLY A 262 3.45 -1.39 -15.07
C GLY A 262 2.36 -2.33 -14.56
N PHE A 263 1.78 -2.07 -13.38
CA PHE A 263 0.73 -2.95 -12.82
C PHE A 263 -0.52 -2.99 -13.69
N GLU A 264 -0.82 -1.88 -14.42
CA GLU A 264 -1.88 -1.82 -15.41
C GLU A 264 -1.71 -2.85 -16.55
N SER A 265 -0.48 -3.27 -16.83
CA SER A 265 -0.20 -4.30 -17.83
C SER A 265 -0.32 -5.73 -17.28
N TYR A 266 -0.25 -5.90 -15.96
CA TYR A 266 -0.48 -7.22 -15.30
C TYR A 266 -1.95 -7.45 -14.96
N ALA A 267 -2.70 -6.41 -14.70
CA ALA A 267 -4.11 -6.52 -14.30
C ALA A 267 -4.98 -7.36 -15.27
N PRO A 268 -4.85 -7.25 -16.62
CA PRO A 268 -5.61 -8.08 -17.57
C PRO A 268 -5.30 -9.59 -17.45
N HIS A 269 -4.17 -9.96 -16.85
CA HIS A 269 -3.75 -11.38 -16.68
C HIS A 269 -4.15 -11.97 -15.32
N ILE A 270 -4.79 -11.20 -14.45
CA ILE A 270 -5.24 -11.68 -13.13
C ILE A 270 -6.59 -12.38 -13.30
N GLU A 271 -6.55 -13.71 -13.34
CA GLU A 271 -7.73 -14.56 -13.48
C GLU A 271 -8.28 -15.07 -12.14
N VAL A 272 -7.58 -14.79 -11.04
CA VAL A 272 -7.90 -15.30 -9.70
C VAL A 272 -8.72 -14.31 -8.88
N PRO A 273 -9.50 -14.80 -7.90
CA PRO A 273 -10.15 -13.94 -6.91
C PRO A 273 -9.16 -13.05 -6.20
N LEU A 274 -9.49 -11.76 -6.05
CA LEU A 274 -8.60 -10.77 -5.46
C LEU A 274 -9.34 -9.84 -4.49
N VAL A 275 -8.80 -9.65 -3.28
CA VAL A 275 -9.21 -8.58 -2.38
C VAL A 275 -8.10 -7.54 -2.24
N TRP A 276 -8.42 -6.29 -2.56
CA TRP A 276 -7.46 -5.19 -2.45
C TRP A 276 -7.68 -4.41 -1.16
N LEU A 277 -6.72 -4.51 -0.24
CA LEU A 277 -6.74 -3.73 0.99
C LEU A 277 -5.98 -2.42 0.77
N GLY A 278 -6.58 -1.32 1.20
CA GLY A 278 -6.00 0.00 1.02
C GLY A 278 -6.31 0.97 2.15
N ALA A 279 -5.74 2.14 2.03
CA ALA A 279 -6.08 3.31 2.81
C ALA A 279 -6.43 4.45 1.86
N THR A 280 -7.42 5.25 2.21
CA THR A 280 -7.94 6.31 1.30
C THR A 280 -6.91 7.38 0.96
N ASN A 281 -5.90 7.55 1.81
CA ASN A 281 -4.84 8.55 1.69
C ASN A 281 -3.45 7.94 1.52
N ASP A 282 -3.38 6.73 0.98
CA ASP A 282 -2.11 6.05 0.78
C ASP A 282 -1.25 6.78 -0.26
N PHE A 283 0.04 7.00 0.09
CA PHE A 283 1.00 7.63 -0.80
C PHE A 283 1.59 6.67 -1.84
N HIS A 284 1.46 5.35 -1.61
CA HIS A 284 2.07 4.30 -2.43
C HIS A 284 1.03 3.47 -3.18
N GLY A 285 0.02 2.94 -2.51
CA GLY A 285 -1.13 2.26 -3.09
C GLY A 285 -2.29 3.24 -3.29
N ILE A 286 -2.13 4.20 -4.22
CA ILE A 286 -3.08 5.29 -4.46
C ILE A 286 -4.46 4.74 -4.77
N MET A 287 -5.48 5.18 -4.02
CA MET A 287 -6.85 4.65 -4.10
C MET A 287 -7.45 4.75 -5.51
N ASP A 288 -7.35 5.91 -6.14
CA ASP A 288 -7.86 6.17 -7.50
C ASP A 288 -7.21 5.22 -8.52
N ASP A 289 -5.90 5.07 -8.46
CA ASP A 289 -5.15 4.19 -9.36
C ASP A 289 -5.42 2.71 -9.06
N THR A 290 -5.72 2.36 -7.80
CA THR A 290 -6.14 1.01 -7.43
C THR A 290 -7.47 0.65 -8.09
N TYR A 291 -8.47 1.53 -8.07
CA TYR A 291 -9.73 1.31 -8.78
C TYR A 291 -9.56 1.26 -10.30
N ARG A 292 -8.73 2.15 -10.88
CA ARG A 292 -8.40 2.14 -12.32
C ARG A 292 -7.73 0.82 -12.72
N THR A 293 -6.79 0.34 -11.92
CA THR A 293 -6.07 -0.93 -12.17
C THR A 293 -7.04 -2.12 -12.01
N GLY A 294 -7.86 -2.12 -10.97
CA GLY A 294 -8.84 -3.16 -10.73
C GLY A 294 -9.92 -3.25 -11.82
N ALA A 295 -10.26 -2.13 -12.47
CA ALA A 295 -11.19 -2.13 -13.59
C ALA A 295 -10.67 -2.91 -14.82
N LEU A 296 -9.37 -3.14 -14.94
CA LEU A 296 -8.73 -3.93 -15.99
C LEU A 296 -8.72 -5.43 -15.68
N ILE A 297 -9.00 -5.83 -14.43
CA ILE A 297 -9.01 -7.24 -14.01
C ILE A 297 -10.27 -7.92 -14.58
N PRO A 298 -10.13 -9.01 -15.37
CA PRO A 298 -11.27 -9.69 -15.97
C PRO A 298 -12.12 -10.45 -14.95
N ASN A 299 -11.51 -10.98 -13.88
CA ASN A 299 -12.22 -11.70 -12.83
C ASN A 299 -13.09 -10.75 -12.00
N ARG A 300 -14.39 -11.03 -11.91
CA ARG A 300 -15.35 -10.20 -11.18
C ARG A 300 -15.44 -10.51 -9.69
N ASP A 301 -14.78 -11.58 -9.21
CA ASP A 301 -14.61 -11.83 -7.79
C ASP A 301 -13.46 -10.98 -7.24
N LEU A 302 -13.72 -9.67 -7.28
CA LEU A 302 -12.82 -8.59 -6.86
C LEU A 302 -13.52 -7.79 -5.77
N ARG A 303 -12.84 -7.61 -4.63
CA ARG A 303 -13.31 -6.79 -3.51
C ARG A 303 -12.29 -5.72 -3.16
N TYR A 304 -12.79 -4.64 -2.60
CA TYR A 304 -11.98 -3.54 -2.06
C TYR A 304 -12.28 -3.34 -0.59
N ALA A 305 -11.28 -2.97 0.17
CA ALA A 305 -11.39 -2.67 1.60
C ALA A 305 -10.47 -1.47 1.93
N PHE A 306 -11.02 -0.25 1.82
CA PHE A 306 -10.27 0.99 2.04
C PHE A 306 -10.57 1.58 3.41
N THR A 307 -9.57 1.59 4.28
CA THR A 307 -9.64 2.27 5.58
C THR A 307 -9.67 3.79 5.36
N PRO A 308 -10.70 4.51 5.85
CA PRO A 308 -10.79 5.95 5.68
C PRO A 308 -9.71 6.69 6.47
N HIS A 309 -9.31 7.85 5.96
CA HIS A 309 -8.34 8.80 6.56
C HIS A 309 -6.92 8.28 6.80
N MET A 310 -6.68 6.96 6.72
CA MET A 310 -5.37 6.36 6.95
C MET A 310 -4.41 6.58 5.78
N ASN A 311 -3.12 6.60 6.11
CA ASN A 311 -2.04 6.60 5.14
C ASN A 311 -1.16 5.36 5.35
N HIS A 312 -1.07 4.50 4.36
CA HIS A 312 -0.21 3.32 4.31
C HIS A 312 -0.42 2.32 5.46
N ARG A 313 -1.62 2.30 6.03
CA ARG A 313 -2.06 1.39 7.11
C ARG A 313 -3.56 1.14 7.00
N PHE A 314 -4.03 0.16 7.74
CA PHE A 314 -5.47 -0.13 7.89
C PHE A 314 -5.78 -0.56 9.31
N THR A 315 -7.03 -0.37 9.71
CA THR A 315 -7.52 -0.80 11.04
C THR A 315 -7.80 -2.32 11.07
N PRO A 316 -7.95 -2.92 12.26
CA PRO A 316 -8.24 -4.36 12.41
C PRO A 316 -9.43 -4.84 11.59
N GLU A 317 -10.50 -4.05 11.52
CA GLU A 317 -11.70 -4.34 10.76
C GLU A 317 -11.46 -4.52 9.24
N PHE A 318 -10.53 -3.75 8.68
CA PHE A 318 -10.12 -3.91 7.29
C PHE A 318 -9.06 -5.00 7.12
N ALA A 319 -8.18 -5.16 8.10
CA ALA A 319 -7.14 -6.18 8.09
C ALA A 319 -7.69 -7.61 8.09
N VAL A 320 -8.78 -7.87 8.84
CA VAL A 320 -9.42 -9.19 8.92
C VAL A 320 -9.98 -9.64 7.58
N THR A 321 -10.32 -8.72 6.68
CA THR A 321 -10.84 -8.99 5.34
C THR A 321 -9.91 -9.92 4.53
N ARG A 322 -8.59 -9.73 4.64
CA ARG A 322 -7.58 -10.61 4.01
C ARG A 322 -7.68 -12.05 4.48
N LEU A 323 -7.84 -12.24 5.78
CA LEU A 323 -7.97 -13.56 6.38
C LEU A 323 -9.21 -14.28 5.87
N LEU A 324 -10.36 -13.61 5.97
CA LEU A 324 -11.66 -14.15 5.53
C LEU A 324 -11.66 -14.45 4.03
N TRP A 325 -10.91 -13.68 3.22
CA TRP A 325 -10.73 -13.93 1.81
C TRP A 325 -10.08 -15.28 1.52
N PHE A 326 -9.01 -15.60 2.24
CA PHE A 326 -8.36 -16.89 2.12
C PHE A 326 -9.22 -18.01 2.71
N ASP A 327 -9.94 -17.77 3.80
CA ASP A 327 -10.89 -18.75 4.36
C ASP A 327 -11.98 -19.11 3.33
N GLN A 328 -12.46 -18.16 2.52
CA GLN A 328 -13.38 -18.45 1.42
C GLN A 328 -12.73 -19.27 0.31
N HIS A 329 -11.64 -18.76 -0.26
CA HIS A 329 -11.13 -19.25 -1.54
C HIS A 329 -10.20 -20.46 -1.41
N LEU A 330 -9.57 -20.64 -0.24
CA LEU A 330 -8.60 -21.72 -0.02
C LEU A 330 -9.08 -22.78 0.95
N GLN A 331 -9.97 -22.44 1.91
CA GLN A 331 -10.54 -23.41 2.86
C GLN A 331 -12.02 -23.72 2.60
N GLY A 332 -12.77 -22.81 1.98
CA GLY A 332 -14.22 -22.95 1.75
C GLY A 332 -15.04 -22.78 3.04
N THR A 333 -14.50 -22.11 4.06
CA THR A 333 -15.10 -21.96 5.40
C THR A 333 -15.81 -20.62 5.61
N PHE A 334 -15.72 -19.71 4.65
CA PHE A 334 -16.36 -18.40 4.71
C PHE A 334 -17.06 -18.09 3.37
N ARG A 335 -18.04 -17.20 3.39
CA ARG A 335 -18.70 -16.67 2.20
C ARG A 335 -18.75 -15.16 2.26
N PHE A 336 -17.98 -14.51 1.41
CA PHE A 336 -17.92 -13.06 1.29
C PHE A 336 -19.19 -12.50 0.66
N PRO A 337 -19.73 -11.40 1.19
CA PRO A 337 -20.73 -10.60 0.49
C PRO A 337 -20.20 -10.07 -0.85
N ALA A 338 -21.09 -9.82 -1.77
CA ALA A 338 -20.73 -9.13 -3.02
C ALA A 338 -20.27 -7.68 -2.75
N THR A 339 -19.53 -7.10 -3.69
CA THR A 339 -19.22 -5.66 -3.65
C THR A 339 -20.52 -4.87 -3.57
N PRO A 340 -20.68 -3.94 -2.62
CA PRO A 340 -21.91 -3.15 -2.48
C PRO A 340 -22.22 -2.40 -3.79
N GLU A 341 -23.47 -2.51 -4.24
CA GLU A 341 -23.92 -1.72 -5.37
C GLU A 341 -24.01 -0.25 -4.96
N SER A 342 -23.53 0.65 -5.82
CA SER A 342 -23.54 2.08 -5.51
C SER A 342 -23.77 2.93 -6.75
N ARG A 343 -24.43 4.08 -6.58
CA ARG A 343 -24.76 5.02 -7.65
C ARG A 343 -24.58 6.47 -7.19
N LEU A 344 -23.82 7.24 -7.94
CA LEU A 344 -23.72 8.69 -7.75
C LEU A 344 -24.85 9.37 -8.54
N LEU A 345 -25.77 9.99 -7.83
CA LEU A 345 -26.94 10.66 -8.36
C LEU A 345 -26.66 12.18 -8.44
N LEU A 346 -26.41 12.70 -9.65
CA LEU A 346 -26.10 14.12 -9.87
C LEU A 346 -27.36 14.94 -10.16
N SER A 347 -28.27 14.44 -11.01
CA SER A 347 -29.49 15.15 -11.44
C SER A 347 -30.60 14.95 -10.41
N ARG A 348 -30.70 15.85 -9.44
CA ARG A 348 -31.75 15.86 -8.40
C ARG A 348 -32.49 17.19 -8.40
N GLY A 349 -33.76 17.19 -8.02
CA GLY A 349 -34.61 18.39 -8.03
C GLY A 349 -34.10 19.51 -7.11
N ASP A 350 -33.39 19.17 -6.03
CA ASP A 350 -32.78 20.14 -5.12
C ASP A 350 -31.40 20.64 -5.59
N GLY A 351 -30.81 20.01 -6.62
CA GLY A 351 -29.48 20.30 -7.15
C GLY A 351 -28.34 19.79 -6.27
N VAL A 352 -28.61 19.00 -5.22
CA VAL A 352 -27.59 18.41 -4.35
C VAL A 352 -27.28 16.99 -4.81
N PRO A 353 -26.04 16.65 -5.16
CA PRO A 353 -25.66 15.27 -5.47
C PRO A 353 -25.96 14.33 -4.29
N ALA A 354 -26.17 13.05 -4.58
CA ALA A 354 -26.30 12.03 -3.54
C ALA A 354 -25.57 10.74 -3.95
N LEU A 355 -25.10 9.99 -2.97
CA LEU A 355 -24.64 8.63 -3.14
C LEU A 355 -25.70 7.68 -2.59
N GLU A 356 -26.11 6.72 -3.39
CA GLU A 356 -26.99 5.62 -3.00
C GLU A 356 -26.19 4.32 -2.96
N VAL A 357 -26.37 3.53 -1.91
CA VAL A 357 -25.63 2.28 -1.68
C VAL A 357 -26.57 1.18 -1.24
N THR A 358 -26.50 0.03 -1.92
CA THR A 358 -27.25 -1.17 -1.57
C THR A 358 -26.26 -2.27 -1.19
N PRO A 359 -26.12 -2.61 0.10
CA PRO A 359 -25.31 -3.74 0.55
C PRO A 359 -25.84 -5.07 0.05
N ASP A 360 -24.95 -6.04 -0.12
CA ASP A 360 -25.34 -7.44 -0.21
C ASP A 360 -25.86 -7.91 1.16
N GLY A 361 -27.11 -8.34 1.21
CA GLY A 361 -27.77 -8.80 2.43
C GLY A 361 -27.44 -10.24 2.85
N SER A 362 -26.43 -10.88 2.26
CA SER A 362 -26.04 -12.27 2.60
C SER A 362 -25.46 -12.41 4.03
N MET A 363 -25.03 -11.31 4.62
CA MET A 363 -24.57 -11.23 6.02
C MET A 363 -25.23 -10.02 6.72
N PRO A 364 -25.30 -10.04 8.08
CA PRO A 364 -25.85 -8.92 8.83
C PRO A 364 -25.02 -7.64 8.64
N VAL A 365 -25.64 -6.60 8.09
CA VAL A 365 -25.07 -5.26 7.95
C VAL A 365 -25.19 -4.54 9.30
N VAL A 366 -24.05 -4.07 9.83
CA VAL A 366 -23.99 -3.29 11.06
C VAL A 366 -24.22 -1.82 10.77
N ASP A 367 -23.48 -1.30 9.77
CA ASP A 367 -23.52 0.10 9.38
C ASP A 367 -23.07 0.31 7.93
N VAL A 368 -23.37 1.49 7.38
CA VAL A 368 -22.93 1.91 6.04
C VAL A 368 -22.45 3.35 6.13
N HIS A 369 -21.15 3.55 5.98
CA HIS A 369 -20.53 4.86 6.00
C HIS A 369 -20.31 5.36 4.56
N LEU A 370 -20.85 6.52 4.24
CA LEU A 370 -20.70 7.17 2.94
C LEU A 370 -19.69 8.31 3.06
N TYR A 371 -18.75 8.34 2.12
CA TYR A 371 -17.68 9.32 2.08
C TYR A 371 -17.67 10.08 0.76
N TYR A 372 -17.33 11.36 0.81
CA TYR A 372 -17.15 12.16 -0.38
C TYR A 372 -16.05 13.22 -0.20
N SER A 373 -15.50 13.69 -1.31
CA SER A 373 -14.49 14.73 -1.33
C SER A 373 -14.53 15.52 -2.63
N ILE A 374 -14.00 16.73 -2.60
CA ILE A 374 -13.82 17.59 -3.78
C ILE A 374 -12.34 17.83 -4.09
N ASP A 375 -11.43 17.21 -3.38
CA ASP A 375 -9.99 17.41 -3.56
C ASP A 375 -9.43 16.45 -4.63
N PRO A 376 -8.82 16.97 -5.70
CA PRO A 376 -8.27 16.15 -6.78
C PRO A 376 -7.01 15.37 -6.37
N SER A 377 -6.35 15.69 -5.25
CA SER A 377 -5.09 15.04 -4.83
C SER A 377 -5.36 13.83 -3.92
N PRO A 378 -5.29 12.58 -4.40
CA PRO A 378 -5.73 11.42 -3.62
C PRO A 378 -5.05 11.28 -2.26
N PRO A 379 -3.70 11.37 -2.12
CA PRO A 379 -3.06 11.19 -0.82
C PRO A 379 -3.33 12.32 0.19
N ALA A 380 -3.71 13.51 -0.30
CA ALA A 380 -3.98 14.67 0.55
C ALA A 380 -5.47 14.93 0.81
N ARG A 381 -6.34 14.21 0.10
CA ARG A 381 -7.80 14.36 0.11
C ARG A 381 -8.37 14.15 1.51
N PHE A 382 -9.21 15.08 1.98
CA PHE A 382 -10.08 14.82 3.13
C PHE A 382 -11.38 14.17 2.65
N TRP A 383 -11.73 13.04 3.24
CA TRP A 383 -12.98 12.34 2.98
C TRP A 383 -14.02 12.76 4.02
N ARG A 384 -15.01 13.52 3.59
CA ARG A 384 -16.13 13.96 4.43
C ARG A 384 -17.07 12.80 4.66
N SER A 385 -17.43 12.52 5.90
CA SER A 385 -18.53 11.64 6.25
C SER A 385 -19.87 12.31 5.85
N ALA A 386 -20.78 11.54 5.27
CA ALA A 386 -22.10 12.01 4.88
C ALA A 386 -23.18 11.24 5.65
N ASP A 387 -24.12 12.00 6.26
CA ASP A 387 -25.22 11.42 7.03
C ASP A 387 -26.12 10.60 6.12
N ALA A 388 -26.14 9.28 6.32
CA ALA A 388 -26.89 8.34 5.51
C ALA A 388 -28.28 8.08 6.11
N THR A 389 -29.30 8.10 5.26
CA THR A 389 -30.65 7.67 5.60
C THR A 389 -30.92 6.32 4.96
N LYS A 390 -31.36 5.37 5.78
CA LYS A 390 -31.73 4.02 5.31
C LYS A 390 -33.18 4.01 4.86
N GLU A 391 -33.42 3.62 3.62
CA GLU A 391 -34.74 3.34 3.07
C GLU A 391 -34.78 1.93 2.50
N LYS A 392 -35.56 1.04 3.12
CA LYS A 392 -35.60 -0.39 2.77
C LYS A 392 -34.19 -1.01 2.89
N ASN A 393 -33.61 -1.41 1.76
CA ASN A 393 -32.29 -2.04 1.67
C ASN A 393 -31.18 -1.09 1.19
N ALA A 394 -31.51 0.17 0.89
CA ALA A 394 -30.57 1.17 0.40
C ALA A 394 -30.27 2.24 1.46
N TRP A 395 -29.06 2.75 1.43
CA TRP A 395 -28.63 3.93 2.18
C TRP A 395 -28.36 5.05 1.19
N THR A 396 -28.90 6.23 1.47
CA THR A 396 -28.72 7.43 0.65
C THR A 396 -28.22 8.57 1.50
N ALA A 397 -27.18 9.26 1.04
CA ALA A 397 -26.71 10.49 1.65
C ALA A 397 -26.58 11.61 0.63
N LYS A 398 -26.93 12.83 1.02
CA LYS A 398 -26.65 14.06 0.26
C LYS A 398 -25.18 14.43 0.37
N LEU A 399 -24.61 14.92 -0.72
CA LEU A 399 -23.20 15.30 -0.82
C LEU A 399 -23.08 16.79 -1.16
N PRO A 400 -23.35 17.70 -0.22
CA PRO A 400 -23.28 19.14 -0.48
C PRO A 400 -21.85 19.57 -0.78
N ILE A 401 -21.65 20.36 -1.83
CA ILE A 401 -20.33 20.85 -2.29
C ILE A 401 -20.27 22.37 -2.25
N LEU A 402 -19.06 22.91 -2.08
CA LEU A 402 -18.81 24.36 -2.00
C LEU A 402 -18.61 25.01 -3.37
N SER A 403 -18.16 24.24 -4.37
CA SER A 403 -17.81 24.77 -5.70
C SER A 403 -18.06 23.72 -6.76
N LEU A 404 -18.37 24.18 -7.96
CA LEU A 404 -18.46 23.35 -9.18
C LEU A 404 -17.15 23.31 -9.99
N ASP A 405 -16.10 23.94 -9.49
CA ASP A 405 -14.80 24.01 -10.19
C ASP A 405 -13.85 22.87 -9.79
N GLN A 406 -14.25 22.05 -8.83
CA GLN A 406 -13.53 20.86 -8.40
C GLN A 406 -14.34 19.60 -8.72
N PRO A 407 -13.68 18.46 -8.97
CA PRO A 407 -14.38 17.19 -9.15
C PRO A 407 -15.03 16.74 -7.83
N LEU A 408 -16.07 15.90 -7.94
CA LEU A 408 -16.67 15.21 -6.81
C LEU A 408 -16.26 13.73 -6.85
N PHE A 409 -15.75 13.22 -5.73
CA PHE A 409 -15.45 11.80 -5.50
C PHE A 409 -16.37 11.27 -4.40
N ALA A 410 -16.85 10.04 -4.55
CA ALA A 410 -17.70 9.43 -3.53
C ALA A 410 -17.55 7.90 -3.52
N PHE A 411 -17.57 7.30 -2.33
CA PHE A 411 -17.62 5.85 -2.13
C PHE A 411 -18.26 5.55 -0.78
N ALA A 412 -18.48 4.26 -0.48
CA ALA A 412 -18.98 3.82 0.81
C ALA A 412 -18.24 2.60 1.33
N ASN A 413 -18.20 2.45 2.66
CA ASN A 413 -17.85 1.23 3.36
C ASN A 413 -19.10 0.60 3.97
N VAL A 414 -19.32 -0.67 3.72
CA VAL A 414 -20.35 -1.47 4.35
C VAL A 414 -19.70 -2.36 5.40
N HIS A 415 -20.16 -2.23 6.63
CA HIS A 415 -19.65 -2.95 7.80
C HIS A 415 -20.55 -4.14 8.11
N TYR A 416 -19.97 -5.34 8.06
CA TYR A 416 -20.65 -6.60 8.28
C TYR A 416 -20.24 -7.21 9.62
N ARG A 417 -21.21 -7.80 10.34
CA ARG A 417 -20.96 -8.49 11.61
C ARG A 417 -20.40 -9.88 11.38
N LEU A 418 -19.36 -10.21 12.13
CA LEU A 418 -18.81 -11.56 12.20
C LEU A 418 -19.58 -12.40 13.23
N ASN A 419 -19.71 -13.69 12.97
CA ASN A 419 -20.35 -14.63 13.91
C ASN A 419 -19.57 -14.76 15.24
N SER A 420 -18.28 -14.51 15.20
CA SER A 420 -17.40 -14.45 16.38
C SER A 420 -16.22 -13.52 16.09
N PRO A 421 -15.65 -12.86 17.14
CA PRO A 421 -14.48 -12.00 16.98
C PRO A 421 -13.30 -12.76 16.37
N GLN A 422 -12.75 -12.27 15.27
CA GLN A 422 -11.63 -12.87 14.56
C GLN A 422 -10.32 -12.21 14.94
N PRO A 423 -9.23 -12.98 15.14
CA PRO A 423 -7.91 -12.42 15.37
C PRO A 423 -7.38 -11.74 14.10
N VAL A 424 -6.52 -10.76 14.30
CA VAL A 424 -5.85 -10.02 13.23
C VAL A 424 -4.35 -9.96 13.59
N PRO A 425 -3.43 -10.10 12.64
CA PRO A 425 -2.01 -9.95 12.93
C PRO A 425 -1.72 -8.57 13.53
N PHE A 426 -0.93 -8.53 14.61
CA PHE A 426 -0.46 -7.30 15.27
C PHE A 426 -1.55 -6.32 15.74
N ALA A 427 -2.79 -6.79 15.93
CA ALA A 427 -3.92 -5.94 16.30
C ALA A 427 -4.92 -6.67 17.20
N PRO A 428 -5.82 -5.94 17.90
CA PRO A 428 -6.95 -6.53 18.60
C PRO A 428 -7.85 -7.35 17.67
N ARG A 429 -8.65 -8.25 18.25
CA ARG A 429 -9.68 -9.00 17.50
C ARG A 429 -10.69 -8.03 16.90
N SER A 430 -11.22 -8.37 15.73
CA SER A 430 -12.32 -7.64 15.10
C SER A 430 -13.62 -8.42 15.18
N GLU A 431 -14.72 -7.73 15.52
CA GLU A 431 -16.09 -8.25 15.54
C GLU A 431 -16.82 -7.99 14.21
N THR A 432 -16.23 -7.13 13.37
CA THR A 432 -16.77 -6.72 12.08
C THR A 432 -15.69 -6.77 11.03
N PHE A 433 -16.10 -6.77 9.77
CA PHE A 433 -15.24 -6.49 8.62
C PHE A 433 -15.93 -5.54 7.65
N ALA A 434 -15.15 -4.84 6.84
CA ALA A 434 -15.69 -3.85 5.93
C ALA A 434 -15.34 -4.17 4.47
N ILE A 435 -16.28 -3.89 3.58
CA ILE A 435 -16.12 -3.93 2.12
C ILE A 435 -16.44 -2.55 1.57
N SER A 436 -15.57 -2.01 0.73
CA SER A 436 -15.80 -0.75 0.04
C SER A 436 -16.61 -0.95 -1.24
N SER A 437 -17.52 -0.01 -1.53
CA SER A 437 -18.14 0.11 -2.85
C SER A 437 -17.12 0.52 -3.91
N LEU A 438 -17.52 0.56 -5.17
CA LEU A 438 -16.74 1.26 -6.18
C LEU A 438 -16.70 2.77 -5.88
N MET A 439 -15.60 3.42 -6.25
CA MET A 439 -15.48 4.87 -6.16
C MET A 439 -16.11 5.51 -7.41
N HIS A 440 -16.92 6.53 -7.19
CA HIS A 440 -17.54 7.35 -8.23
C HIS A 440 -16.82 8.67 -8.35
N THR A 441 -16.70 9.17 -9.57
CA THR A 441 -16.11 10.48 -9.87
C THR A 441 -17.02 11.26 -10.81
N ALA A 442 -17.27 12.52 -10.51
CA ALA A 442 -17.91 13.47 -11.41
C ALA A 442 -16.99 14.66 -11.65
N THR A 443 -16.73 14.95 -12.92
CA THR A 443 -15.92 16.12 -13.30
C THR A 443 -16.69 17.43 -13.11
N PRO A 444 -16.01 18.59 -13.05
CA PRO A 444 -16.69 19.88 -13.08
C PRO A 444 -17.68 20.06 -14.24
N ALA A 445 -17.37 19.46 -15.41
CA ALA A 445 -18.28 19.48 -16.56
C ALA A 445 -19.55 18.63 -16.31
N ASP A 446 -19.40 17.47 -15.68
CA ASP A 446 -20.53 16.61 -15.33
C ASP A 446 -21.45 17.27 -14.30
N LEU A 447 -20.87 17.90 -13.28
CA LEU A 447 -21.61 18.64 -12.25
C LEU A 447 -22.45 19.77 -12.88
N ARG A 448 -21.86 20.56 -13.77
CA ARG A 448 -22.58 21.65 -14.45
C ARG A 448 -23.65 21.12 -15.40
N ARG A 449 -23.38 20.07 -16.16
CA ARG A 449 -24.33 19.42 -17.07
C ARG A 449 -25.55 18.87 -16.33
N ALA A 450 -25.34 18.36 -15.12
CA ALA A 450 -26.39 17.83 -14.26
C ALA A 450 -27.12 18.91 -13.45
N ALA A 451 -26.82 20.19 -13.66
CA ALA A 451 -27.38 21.34 -12.92
C ALA A 451 -27.17 21.23 -11.39
N VAL A 452 -26.05 20.68 -10.96
CA VAL A 452 -25.66 20.64 -9.54
C VAL A 452 -25.45 22.07 -9.05
N LYS A 453 -25.76 22.31 -7.76
CA LYS A 453 -25.60 23.60 -7.08
C LYS A 453 -24.54 23.50 -5.97
N ALA A 454 -23.79 24.57 -5.78
CA ALA A 454 -22.94 24.73 -4.62
C ALA A 454 -23.83 25.11 -3.41
N THR A 455 -24.10 24.14 -2.56
CA THR A 455 -25.06 24.27 -1.44
C THR A 455 -24.39 24.22 -0.07
N ASP A 456 -23.08 23.93 -0.03
CA ASP A 456 -22.31 23.93 1.22
C ASP A 456 -21.68 25.30 1.48
N ALA A 457 -21.26 25.54 2.71
CA ALA A 457 -20.62 26.77 3.13
C ALA A 457 -19.43 26.49 4.06
N PRO A 458 -18.41 27.36 4.05
CA PRO A 458 -17.31 27.28 5.00
C PRO A 458 -17.80 27.37 6.45
N ARG A 459 -17.15 26.60 7.35
CA ARG A 459 -17.45 26.54 8.78
C ARG A 459 -16.24 26.91 9.63
N LEU A 460 -16.48 27.58 10.74
CA LEU A 460 -15.44 27.90 11.71
C LEU A 460 -15.15 26.73 12.65
N THR A 461 -16.15 25.94 13.03
CA THR A 461 -15.95 24.75 13.84
C THR A 461 -15.33 23.64 12.98
N ILE A 462 -14.10 23.26 13.30
CA ILE A 462 -13.37 22.17 12.65
C ILE A 462 -13.86 20.84 13.20
N ASP A 463 -13.88 20.70 14.53
CA ASP A 463 -14.33 19.50 15.22
C ASP A 463 -14.77 19.82 16.65
N ASP A 464 -15.93 19.33 17.07
CA ASP A 464 -16.40 19.43 18.46
C ASP A 464 -16.08 18.19 19.29
N PHE A 465 -15.58 17.11 18.60
CA PHE A 465 -15.29 15.79 19.14
C PHE A 465 -16.51 15.07 19.73
N SER A 466 -17.73 15.44 19.33
CA SER A 466 -18.95 14.75 19.75
C SER A 466 -19.02 13.31 19.26
N HIS A 467 -18.37 13.03 18.10
CA HIS A 467 -18.19 11.69 17.52
C HIS A 467 -16.78 11.13 17.76
N GLY A 468 -16.07 11.60 18.78
CA GLY A 468 -14.70 11.18 19.09
C GLY A 468 -13.70 11.59 17.99
N PHE A 469 -12.93 10.63 17.51
CA PHE A 469 -11.90 10.82 16.48
C PHE A 469 -12.28 10.18 15.13
N GLU A 470 -13.55 10.14 14.76
CA GLU A 470 -14.04 9.49 13.54
C GLU A 470 -13.38 10.04 12.25
N ASP A 471 -13.22 11.37 12.16
CA ASP A 471 -12.57 12.06 11.02
C ASP A 471 -11.03 12.16 11.16
N TRP A 472 -10.47 11.39 12.07
CA TRP A 472 -9.06 11.41 12.41
C TRP A 472 -8.45 10.03 12.19
N TYR A 473 -7.18 9.98 11.90
CA TYR A 473 -6.43 8.74 12.06
C TYR A 473 -5.51 8.83 13.27
N THR A 474 -5.36 7.71 13.96
CA THR A 474 -4.55 7.62 15.17
C THR A 474 -3.39 6.67 14.95
N LEU A 475 -2.21 7.03 15.47
CA LEU A 475 -1.05 6.16 15.51
C LEU A 475 -0.63 6.00 16.96
N SER A 476 -0.31 4.76 17.36
CA SER A 476 0.07 4.43 18.73
C SER A 476 -0.98 4.84 19.77
N ALA A 477 -2.27 4.75 19.42
CA ALA A 477 -3.37 5.14 20.31
C ALA A 477 -3.37 4.35 21.63
N ASP A 478 -2.91 3.08 21.59
CA ASP A 478 -2.83 2.22 22.77
C ASP A 478 -1.59 2.50 23.64
N ASN A 479 -0.67 3.35 23.18
CA ASN A 479 0.51 3.73 23.94
C ASN A 479 0.29 5.09 24.61
N PRO A 480 0.07 5.16 25.94
CA PRO A 480 -0.21 6.40 26.64
C PRO A 480 0.93 7.42 26.57
N HIS A 481 2.14 6.98 26.21
CA HIS A 481 3.33 7.84 26.15
C HIS A 481 3.66 8.33 24.74
N HIS A 482 3.15 7.68 23.69
CA HIS A 482 3.54 7.90 22.29
C HIS A 482 2.36 8.16 21.36
N TRP A 483 1.23 8.56 21.90
CA TRP A 483 0.01 8.80 21.11
C TRP A 483 0.16 9.98 20.15
N GLN A 484 -0.57 9.91 19.04
CA GLN A 484 -0.72 10.98 18.08
C GLN A 484 -2.04 10.84 17.31
N PHE A 485 -2.69 11.99 17.06
CA PHE A 485 -3.92 12.11 16.30
C PHE A 485 -3.72 13.07 15.14
N TRP A 486 -4.23 12.73 13.98
CA TRP A 486 -4.04 13.52 12.78
C TRP A 486 -5.33 13.66 11.99
N THR A 487 -5.58 14.82 11.39
CA THR A 487 -6.67 15.03 10.46
C THR A 487 -6.25 15.85 9.25
N ARG A 488 -6.81 15.56 8.08
CA ARG A 488 -6.72 16.38 6.87
C ARG A 488 -7.87 17.37 6.74
N LYS A 489 -8.75 17.45 7.73
CA LYS A 489 -9.96 18.26 7.71
C LYS A 489 -9.68 19.73 7.36
N ILE A 490 -8.58 20.30 7.87
CA ILE A 490 -8.16 21.67 7.57
C ILE A 490 -7.67 21.90 6.13
N ALA A 491 -7.35 20.83 5.37
CA ALA A 491 -7.05 20.95 3.94
C ALA A 491 -8.30 21.24 3.12
N ASP A 492 -9.46 20.82 3.61
CA ASP A 492 -10.74 21.00 2.93
C ASP A 492 -11.21 22.46 3.02
N PRO A 493 -11.64 23.08 1.92
CA PRO A 493 -12.11 24.47 1.90
C PRO A 493 -13.21 24.79 2.92
N LYS A 494 -13.98 23.78 3.35
CA LYS A 494 -15.04 23.95 4.35
C LYS A 494 -14.50 24.33 5.72
N TRP A 495 -13.32 23.82 6.09
CA TRP A 495 -12.71 24.02 7.42
C TRP A 495 -11.33 24.68 7.37
N ARG A 496 -10.93 25.21 6.21
CA ARG A 496 -9.63 25.86 6.05
C ARG A 496 -9.55 27.15 6.86
N GLY A 497 -8.39 27.36 7.49
CA GLY A 497 -8.06 28.62 8.17
C GLY A 497 -7.99 29.80 7.22
N ARG A 498 -8.27 31.00 7.74
CA ARG A 498 -8.25 32.25 7.00
C ARG A 498 -7.30 33.24 7.67
N ALA A 499 -6.83 34.24 6.92
CA ALA A 499 -6.09 35.35 7.49
C ALA A 499 -6.91 36.06 8.58
N GLY A 500 -6.26 36.46 9.68
CA GLY A 500 -6.94 37.10 10.82
C GLY A 500 -7.69 36.12 11.72
N TYR A 501 -7.43 34.80 11.64
CA TYR A 501 -8.02 33.80 12.52
C TYR A 501 -6.95 33.04 13.30
N ARG A 502 -7.31 32.59 14.50
CA ARG A 502 -6.51 31.72 15.37
C ARG A 502 -7.11 30.32 15.44
N LEU A 503 -6.25 29.31 15.47
CA LEU A 503 -6.64 27.95 15.80
C LEU A 503 -6.88 27.86 17.31
N THR A 504 -8.09 27.49 17.71
CA THR A 504 -8.50 27.41 19.11
C THR A 504 -8.98 25.99 19.43
N VAL A 505 -8.54 25.45 20.57
CA VAL A 505 -8.96 24.14 21.07
C VAL A 505 -9.00 24.14 22.59
N ASP A 506 -10.00 23.49 23.19
CA ASP A 506 -10.02 23.21 24.61
C ASP A 506 -9.40 21.83 24.87
N VAL A 507 -8.46 21.79 25.81
CA VAL A 507 -7.71 20.57 26.19
C VAL A 507 -7.88 20.31 27.67
N ASN A 508 -8.12 19.06 28.04
CA ASN A 508 -8.15 18.61 29.43
C ASN A 508 -7.11 17.52 29.64
N ALA A 509 -6.14 17.75 30.49
CA ALA A 509 -5.11 16.81 30.90
C ALA A 509 -5.15 16.59 32.41
N GLU A 510 -5.01 15.34 32.86
CA GLU A 510 -5.01 15.02 34.30
C GLU A 510 -3.71 15.45 35.00
N LYS A 511 -2.60 15.38 34.28
CA LYS A 511 -1.27 15.72 34.79
C LYS A 511 -0.65 16.84 33.97
N PRO A 512 0.28 17.62 34.55
CA PRO A 512 1.06 18.59 33.78
C PRO A 512 1.82 17.91 32.63
N ASN A 513 1.71 18.48 31.43
CA ASN A 513 2.36 17.98 30.22
C ASN A 513 2.67 19.14 29.26
N GLN A 514 3.37 18.82 28.18
CA GLN A 514 3.48 19.70 27.03
C GLN A 514 2.81 19.02 25.83
N LEU A 515 1.77 19.64 25.29
CA LEU A 515 1.08 19.18 24.08
C LEU A 515 1.80 19.76 22.86
N VAL A 516 2.11 18.88 21.91
CA VAL A 516 2.66 19.32 20.62
C VAL A 516 1.54 19.35 19.59
N ILE A 517 1.40 20.50 18.92
CA ILE A 517 0.51 20.71 17.80
C ILE A 517 1.39 20.82 16.54
N VAL A 518 1.13 19.98 15.55
CA VAL A 518 1.89 19.95 14.30
C VAL A 518 0.97 20.29 13.14
N LEU A 519 1.42 21.19 12.30
CA LEU A 519 0.81 21.47 11.00
C LEU A 519 1.76 21.01 9.91
N THR A 520 1.23 20.29 8.91
CA THR A 520 2.05 19.92 7.75
C THR A 520 1.56 20.68 6.53
N GLU A 521 2.46 21.47 5.96
CA GLU A 521 2.24 22.20 4.71
C GLU A 521 2.56 21.32 3.52
N ASN A 522 1.78 21.43 2.45
CA ASN A 522 1.95 20.67 1.20
C ASN A 522 2.04 19.15 1.39
N CYS A 523 1.29 18.60 2.34
CA CYS A 523 1.31 17.19 2.68
C CYS A 523 0.93 16.32 1.48
N PHE A 524 1.91 15.63 0.90
CA PHE A 524 1.79 14.84 -0.33
C PHE A 524 1.28 15.60 -1.57
N ARG A 525 1.45 16.93 -1.62
CA ARG A 525 1.06 17.76 -2.77
C ARG A 525 2.29 18.24 -3.54
N SER A 526 2.81 17.43 -4.42
CA SER A 526 4.03 17.74 -5.19
C SER A 526 3.94 18.99 -6.06
N TYR A 527 2.74 19.41 -6.43
CA TYR A 527 2.49 20.59 -7.26
C TYR A 527 2.50 21.93 -6.51
N ARG A 528 2.42 21.89 -5.17
CA ARG A 528 2.44 23.11 -4.33
C ARG A 528 3.83 23.46 -3.77
N GLY A 529 4.76 22.51 -3.76
CA GLY A 529 6.09 22.69 -3.19
C GLY A 529 6.52 21.54 -2.26
N LYS A 530 7.54 21.77 -1.47
CA LYS A 530 8.06 20.77 -0.53
C LYS A 530 7.13 20.65 0.68
N GLN A 531 6.94 19.42 1.16
CA GLN A 531 6.31 19.17 2.44
C GLN A 531 7.19 19.72 3.57
N ARG A 532 6.55 20.40 4.54
CA ARG A 532 7.21 20.99 5.70
C ARG A 532 6.32 20.87 6.94
N ASP A 533 6.91 20.51 8.06
CA ASP A 533 6.22 20.50 9.35
C ASP A 533 6.49 21.81 10.12
N TRP A 534 5.43 22.29 10.78
CA TRP A 534 5.39 23.47 11.61
C TRP A 534 4.89 23.09 13.00
N ILE A 535 5.58 23.49 14.06
CA ILE A 535 5.39 22.95 15.40
C ILE A 535 5.11 24.07 16.38
N ALA A 536 4.02 23.92 17.12
CA ALA A 536 3.72 24.69 18.33
C ALA A 536 3.71 23.77 19.56
N VAL A 537 4.12 24.29 20.71
CA VAL A 537 4.11 23.56 21.99
C VAL A 537 3.28 24.34 23.00
N ALA A 538 2.26 23.72 23.56
CA ALA A 538 1.41 24.30 24.59
C ALA A 538 1.61 23.59 25.94
N GLY A 539 1.92 24.37 26.97
CA GLY A 539 2.00 23.86 28.35
C GLY A 539 0.61 23.56 28.90
N LEU A 540 0.44 22.38 29.49
CA LEU A 540 -0.79 21.97 30.16
C LEU A 540 -0.56 21.91 31.67
N ALA A 541 -1.38 22.62 32.43
CA ALA A 541 -1.27 22.69 33.89
C ALA A 541 -1.69 21.38 34.59
N GLY A 542 -2.46 20.52 33.92
CA GLY A 542 -3.01 19.29 34.51
C GLY A 542 -4.19 19.57 35.47
N GLY A 543 -4.43 18.62 36.38
CA GLY A 543 -5.50 18.73 37.37
C GLY A 543 -6.91 18.48 36.83
N GLY A 544 -7.06 17.92 35.62
CA GLY A 544 -8.33 17.57 35.02
C GLY A 544 -9.23 18.76 34.65
N ARG A 545 -8.67 19.96 34.55
CA ARG A 545 -9.40 21.17 34.16
C ARG A 545 -9.23 21.44 32.67
N TRP A 546 -10.29 22.01 32.07
CA TRP A 546 -10.26 22.50 30.70
C TRP A 546 -9.39 23.76 30.58
N GLN A 547 -8.45 23.75 29.64
CA GLN A 547 -7.56 24.86 29.28
C GLN A 547 -7.76 25.17 27.81
N THR A 548 -8.03 26.43 27.46
CA THR A 548 -8.18 26.89 26.09
C THR A 548 -6.80 27.27 25.54
N ILE A 549 -6.40 26.64 24.45
CA ILE A 549 -5.19 26.96 23.67
C ILE A 549 -5.63 27.77 22.45
N ARG A 550 -4.96 28.91 22.18
CA ARG A 550 -5.20 29.78 21.03
C ARG A 550 -3.86 30.03 20.34
N LEU A 551 -3.78 29.71 19.05
CA LEU A 551 -2.55 29.79 18.27
C LEU A 551 -2.78 30.58 16.98
N SER A 552 -1.93 31.57 16.75
CA SER A 552 -1.77 32.25 15.47
C SER A 552 -0.79 31.47 14.58
N PRO A 553 -0.67 31.77 13.27
CA PRO A 553 0.37 31.16 12.44
C PRO A 553 1.77 31.35 13.02
N HIS A 554 2.07 32.52 13.58
CA HIS A 554 3.39 32.85 14.13
C HIS A 554 3.79 32.05 15.38
N ASP A 555 2.84 31.37 16.04
CA ASP A 555 3.14 30.48 17.17
C ASP A 555 3.74 29.13 16.71
N PHE A 556 3.68 28.84 15.39
CA PHE A 556 4.23 27.64 14.81
C PHE A 556 5.60 27.95 14.18
N GLN A 557 6.59 27.14 14.50
CA GLN A 557 7.94 27.23 13.95
C GLN A 557 8.25 26.06 13.05
N ALA A 558 8.96 26.31 11.96
CA ALA A 558 9.40 25.24 11.06
C ALA A 558 10.26 24.22 11.80
N ALA A 559 10.07 22.93 11.53
CA ALA A 559 10.90 21.87 12.09
C ALA A 559 12.37 22.08 11.70
N GLY A 560 13.27 22.07 12.71
CA GLY A 560 14.72 22.33 12.54
C GLY A 560 15.11 23.78 12.30
N GLN A 561 14.19 24.72 12.36
CA GLN A 561 14.41 26.13 12.06
C GLN A 561 13.61 27.03 13.01
N SER A 562 13.97 28.31 13.10
CA SER A 562 13.21 29.31 13.87
C SER A 562 12.29 30.19 13.02
N GLU A 563 12.03 29.79 11.77
CA GLU A 563 11.13 30.50 10.85
C GLU A 563 9.67 30.27 11.29
N PRO A 564 8.85 31.30 11.52
CA PRO A 564 7.45 31.15 11.86
C PRO A 564 6.60 30.86 10.60
N LEU A 565 5.47 30.15 10.80
CA LEU A 565 4.46 30.00 9.75
C LEU A 565 3.84 31.38 9.41
N SER A 566 3.76 31.70 8.13
CA SER A 566 3.29 33.02 7.67
C SER A 566 1.77 33.11 7.52
N SER A 567 1.11 32.01 7.14
CA SER A 567 -0.35 31.96 6.93
C SER A 567 -0.89 30.54 7.09
N TRP A 568 -2.21 30.39 7.11
CA TRP A 568 -2.88 29.09 7.09
C TRP A 568 -2.97 28.47 5.68
N ASP A 569 -2.50 29.17 4.65
CA ASP A 569 -2.52 28.67 3.29
C ASP A 569 -1.61 27.45 3.14
N ASN A 570 -1.99 26.52 2.27
CA ASN A 570 -1.24 25.29 1.99
C ASN A 570 -1.05 24.33 3.19
N VAL A 571 -1.63 24.61 4.36
CA VAL A 571 -1.66 23.67 5.48
C VAL A 571 -2.67 22.56 5.16
N ASP A 572 -2.18 21.33 5.10
CA ASP A 572 -2.97 20.16 4.68
C ASP A 572 -3.23 19.16 5.80
N LEU A 573 -2.45 19.21 6.88
CA LEU A 573 -2.56 18.25 7.97
C LEU A 573 -2.42 18.95 9.31
N LEU A 574 -3.29 18.62 10.25
CA LEU A 574 -3.21 19.00 11.66
C LEU A 574 -3.02 17.76 12.52
N GLY A 575 -2.06 17.81 13.43
CA GLY A 575 -1.81 16.75 14.38
C GLY A 575 -1.69 17.23 15.82
N PHE A 576 -2.19 16.43 16.77
CA PHE A 576 -1.90 16.53 18.20
C PHE A 576 -1.04 15.34 18.61
N ARG A 577 0.04 15.60 19.37
CA ARG A 577 1.01 14.58 19.74
C ARG A 577 1.53 14.78 21.17
N ALA A 578 1.96 13.67 21.79
CA ALA A 578 2.67 13.71 23.07
C ALA A 578 4.02 14.43 22.93
N TYR A 579 4.74 14.17 21.84
CA TYR A 579 6.06 14.76 21.56
C TYR A 579 6.38 14.76 20.06
N TYR A 580 7.41 15.52 19.68
CA TYR A 580 8.00 15.55 18.34
C TYR A 580 9.52 15.44 18.44
N GLU A 581 10.12 14.49 17.74
CA GLU A 581 11.56 14.33 17.62
C GLU A 581 12.07 15.09 16.39
N GLU A 582 13.05 15.95 16.61
CA GLU A 582 13.60 16.84 15.61
C GLU A 582 15.14 16.76 15.62
N GLY A 583 15.73 16.00 14.67
CA GLY A 583 17.17 15.73 14.69
C GLY A 583 17.60 15.15 16.04
N ASN A 584 18.47 15.88 16.76
CA ASN A 584 18.90 15.52 18.13
C ASN A 584 18.05 16.18 19.23
N GLY A 585 16.99 16.92 18.85
CA GLY A 585 16.11 17.62 19.77
C GLY A 585 14.79 16.93 20.02
N LEU A 586 14.15 17.27 21.13
CA LEU A 586 12.83 16.80 21.50
C LEU A 586 11.95 18.00 21.86
N ARG A 587 10.74 18.07 21.31
CA ARG A 587 9.69 18.99 21.73
C ARG A 587 8.54 18.21 22.37
N GLY A 588 7.93 18.76 23.42
CA GLY A 588 6.83 18.12 24.14
C GLY A 588 7.27 17.17 25.25
N SER A 589 6.37 16.32 25.71
CA SER A 589 6.58 15.34 26.77
C SER A 589 6.80 13.95 26.18
N LYS A 590 8.07 13.52 26.02
CA LYS A 590 8.41 12.17 25.50
C LYS A 590 7.79 11.05 26.32
N THR A 591 7.72 11.26 27.65
CA THR A 591 6.95 10.43 28.55
C THR A 591 5.73 11.23 28.97
N TRP A 592 4.63 11.04 28.29
CA TRP A 592 3.37 11.67 28.67
C TRP A 592 2.91 11.14 30.03
N ALA A 593 2.58 12.05 30.94
CA ALA A 593 2.11 11.71 32.28
C ALA A 593 0.59 11.57 32.32
N GLY A 594 0.11 10.44 32.82
CA GLY A 594 -1.33 10.12 32.91
C GLY A 594 -1.95 9.70 31.56
N PRO A 595 -3.30 9.65 31.49
CA PRO A 595 -4.02 9.27 30.29
C PRO A 595 -3.90 10.33 29.19
N GLN A 596 -4.25 9.95 27.96
CA GLN A 596 -4.32 10.87 26.83
C GLN A 596 -5.25 12.05 27.13
N PRO A 597 -4.99 13.26 26.59
CA PRO A 597 -5.84 14.41 26.84
C PRO A 597 -7.21 14.24 26.19
N LYS A 598 -8.23 14.82 26.80
CA LYS A 598 -9.53 15.03 26.16
C LYS A 598 -9.51 16.34 25.40
N LEU A 599 -10.09 16.33 24.21
CA LEU A 599 -10.20 17.50 23.33
C LEU A 599 -11.68 17.86 23.12
N ARG A 600 -11.97 19.16 22.93
CA ARG A 600 -13.26 19.65 22.48
C ARG A 600 -13.11 21.02 21.82
N ASN A 601 -14.15 21.47 21.11
CA ASN A 601 -14.25 22.81 20.56
C ASN A 601 -13.03 23.24 19.71
N LEU A 602 -12.58 22.38 18.80
CA LEU A 602 -11.55 22.77 17.84
C LEU A 602 -12.19 23.66 16.76
N HIS A 603 -11.78 24.93 16.69
CA HIS A 603 -12.41 25.91 15.81
C HIS A 603 -11.49 27.10 15.50
N TRP A 604 -11.87 27.87 14.50
CA TRP A 604 -11.25 29.14 14.16
C TRP A 604 -11.92 30.28 14.91
N THR A 605 -11.14 31.12 15.60
CA THR A 605 -11.61 32.35 16.24
C THR A 605 -11.01 33.56 15.55
N ALA A 606 -11.77 34.63 15.37
CA ALA A 606 -11.22 35.91 14.91
C ALA A 606 -10.19 36.45 15.92
N ASP A 607 -9.18 37.15 15.42
CA ASP A 607 -8.16 37.82 16.25
C ASP A 607 -8.73 38.87 17.20
#